data_ae1034bd2de236821ba45bb5f6286bbc
#
_entry.id   ae1034bd2de236821ba45bb5f6286bbc
#
_cell.length_a   1.000
_cell.length_b   1.000
_cell.length_c   1.000
_cell.angle_alpha   90.00
_cell.angle_beta   90.00
_cell.angle_gamma   90.00
#
_symmetry.space_group_name_H-M   'P 1'
#
loop_
_entity.id
_entity.type
_entity.pdbx_description
1 polymer ?
#
loop_
_entity_poly.entity_id
_entity_poly.type
_entity_poly.pdbx_seq_one_letter_code
_entity_poly.pdbx_strand_id
1 'polypeptide(L)'
;MQKVKIILFFLSVKLLAQDNVELKKGVAFNLLYENSWQERFEKLKPHWHYSWNWELRENYPDGIEFVPMIWGRGSATQSKIDYLNDLANQGKIANVLLFNEPDLVGQSNMSVNEVINLWPLIETLDVPISSPATSSPLNDWMKDFMEEVSNQNLRVDFVAIHIYHKNDPVKFIELVEEVFQTYGKPIWITEFAVRDINATENNPNIYSENYVLSFMQNVLDEIHDLDYVKRYSWFDPNANNEKYPMLQTADIISENNQLTTLGEYYASYNPNNNLSNYKKKNDDRTIYPNPSKNIIYIDANSSRSFKARIFDLNGRVVMEKIVKTQINISELKTGLYLIELSNEINKTTHKLIVNK
;
A
#
# COMPACT_ATOMS: atom_id res chain seq x y z
N MET A 1 -59.00 13.17 34.41
CA MET A 1 -57.60 12.62 34.40
C MET A 1 -57.31 12.19 32.97
N GLN A 2 -56.66 13.07 32.21
CA GLN A 2 -56.24 12.79 30.84
C GLN A 2 -54.88 12.13 30.87
N LYS A 3 -54.73 10.90 30.34
CA LYS A 3 -53.43 10.21 30.19
C LYS A 3 -52.74 10.73 28.96
N VAL A 4 -51.63 11.49 29.15
CA VAL A 4 -50.72 11.88 28.09
C VAL A 4 -49.88 10.65 27.71
N LYS A 5 -50.03 10.17 26.48
CA LYS A 5 -49.14 9.15 25.89
C LYS A 5 -47.92 9.89 25.30
N ILE A 6 -46.79 9.75 25.93
CA ILE A 6 -45.48 10.15 25.37
C ILE A 6 -45.06 9.08 24.36
N ILE A 7 -45.10 9.42 23.07
CA ILE A 7 -44.51 8.61 22.01
C ILE A 7 -43.05 9.02 21.90
N LEU A 8 -42.14 8.18 22.41
CA LEU A 8 -40.73 8.32 22.16
C LEU A 8 -40.40 7.86 20.73
N PHE A 9 -40.15 8.82 19.85
CA PHE A 9 -39.55 8.57 18.55
C PHE A 9 -38.06 8.28 18.76
N PHE A 10 -37.66 7.00 18.69
CA PHE A 10 -36.27 6.63 18.49
C PHE A 10 -35.89 6.93 17.06
N LEU A 11 -35.32 8.10 16.81
CA LEU A 11 -34.54 8.33 15.60
C LEU A 11 -33.28 7.46 15.71
N SER A 12 -33.30 6.29 15.08
CA SER A 12 -32.09 5.56 14.79
C SER A 12 -31.33 6.35 13.72
N VAL A 13 -30.40 7.18 14.15
CA VAL A 13 -29.32 7.68 13.30
C VAL A 13 -28.48 6.46 12.95
N LYS A 14 -28.77 5.83 11.81
CA LYS A 14 -27.78 5.02 11.13
C LYS A 14 -26.70 6.01 10.73
N LEU A 15 -25.63 6.12 11.55
CA LEU A 15 -24.34 6.51 11.03
C LEU A 15 -24.03 5.44 9.98
N LEU A 16 -24.28 5.78 8.72
CA LEU A 16 -23.61 5.12 7.63
C LEU A 16 -22.13 5.43 7.86
N ALA A 17 -21.38 4.47 8.39
CA ALA A 17 -19.98 4.42 8.18
C ALA A 17 -19.83 4.32 6.65
N GLN A 18 -19.70 5.47 6.02
CA GLN A 18 -19.29 5.56 4.64
C GLN A 18 -17.85 5.06 4.68
N ASP A 19 -17.65 3.85 4.17
CA ASP A 19 -16.33 3.21 4.16
C ASP A 19 -15.35 4.20 3.54
N ASN A 20 -14.39 4.65 4.36
CA ASN A 20 -13.37 5.64 4.02
C ASN A 20 -12.30 5.08 3.07
N VAL A 21 -12.71 4.30 2.11
CA VAL A 21 -11.86 3.61 1.14
C VAL A 21 -11.12 4.58 0.23
N GLU A 22 -11.75 5.68 -0.12
CA GLU A 22 -11.16 6.68 -0.99
C GLU A 22 -10.03 7.47 -0.32
N LEU A 23 -10.01 7.55 1.01
CA LEU A 23 -9.07 8.38 1.76
C LEU A 23 -7.61 7.87 1.76
N LYS A 24 -7.38 6.57 1.49
CA LYS A 24 -6.04 5.99 1.57
C LYS A 24 -5.14 6.37 0.38
N LYS A 25 -5.73 6.54 -0.83
CA LYS A 25 -4.98 6.73 -2.08
C LYS A 25 -4.46 8.15 -2.22
N GLY A 26 -3.15 8.32 -2.29
CA GLY A 26 -2.48 9.60 -2.52
C GLY A 26 -1.55 9.60 -3.72
N VAL A 27 -0.93 10.73 -3.98
CA VAL A 27 0.16 10.90 -4.94
C VAL A 27 1.21 11.85 -4.38
N ALA A 28 2.43 11.76 -4.90
CA ALA A 28 3.51 12.68 -4.58
C ALA A 28 4.03 13.33 -5.87
N PHE A 29 3.84 14.62 -6.01
CA PHE A 29 4.39 15.40 -7.12
C PHE A 29 5.14 16.60 -6.59
N ASN A 30 6.36 16.80 -7.06
CA ASN A 30 7.16 17.94 -6.63
C ASN A 30 6.68 19.26 -7.26
N LEU A 31 7.22 20.39 -6.77
CA LEU A 31 6.85 21.74 -7.20
C LEU A 31 7.13 22.03 -8.69
N LEU A 32 7.98 21.25 -9.36
CA LEU A 32 8.23 21.43 -10.80
C LEU A 32 6.96 21.22 -11.62
N TYR A 33 5.99 20.49 -11.10
CA TYR A 33 4.73 20.15 -11.74
C TYR A 33 3.52 20.92 -11.18
N GLU A 34 3.74 21.94 -10.34
CA GLU A 34 2.63 22.67 -9.67
C GLU A 34 1.61 23.22 -10.68
N ASN A 35 2.05 23.71 -11.83
CA ASN A 35 1.16 24.22 -12.89
C ASN A 35 0.29 23.13 -13.56
N SER A 36 0.61 21.87 -13.38
CA SER A 36 -0.13 20.72 -13.92
C SER A 36 -0.82 19.86 -12.86
N TRP A 37 -0.72 20.21 -11.57
CA TRP A 37 -1.32 19.43 -10.50
C TRP A 37 -2.82 19.25 -10.68
N GLN A 38 -3.57 20.30 -11.05
CA GLN A 38 -5.00 20.22 -11.31
C GLN A 38 -5.33 19.12 -12.33
N GLU A 39 -4.67 19.16 -13.51
CA GLU A 39 -4.87 18.17 -14.57
C GLU A 39 -4.47 16.76 -14.12
N ARG A 40 -3.35 16.62 -13.44
CA ARG A 40 -2.85 15.33 -12.93
C ARG A 40 -3.78 14.74 -11.88
N PHE A 41 -4.32 15.55 -10.97
CA PHE A 41 -5.25 15.09 -9.94
C PHE A 41 -6.61 14.69 -10.53
N GLU A 42 -7.12 15.43 -11.52
CA GLU A 42 -8.33 15.06 -12.24
C GLU A 42 -8.23 13.68 -12.91
N LYS A 43 -7.04 13.36 -13.43
CA LYS A 43 -6.76 12.06 -14.08
C LYS A 43 -6.53 10.94 -13.09
N LEU A 44 -5.68 11.13 -12.09
CA LEU A 44 -5.27 10.09 -11.13
C LEU A 44 -6.25 9.91 -9.97
N LYS A 45 -7.06 10.93 -9.69
CA LYS A 45 -8.08 10.92 -8.63
C LYS A 45 -7.50 10.54 -7.25
N PRO A 46 -6.43 11.19 -6.79
CA PRO A 46 -5.93 10.98 -5.46
C PRO A 46 -6.88 11.65 -4.45
N HIS A 47 -6.81 11.23 -3.20
CA HIS A 47 -7.50 11.87 -2.10
C HIS A 47 -6.62 12.89 -1.38
N TRP A 48 -5.31 12.62 -1.35
CA TRP A 48 -4.31 13.44 -0.73
C TRP A 48 -3.04 13.51 -1.58
N HIS A 49 -2.26 14.57 -1.34
CA HIS A 49 -1.02 14.83 -2.06
C HIS A 49 0.00 15.49 -1.13
N TYR A 50 1.27 15.19 -1.33
CA TYR A 50 2.39 15.94 -0.77
C TYR A 50 3.46 16.20 -1.85
N SER A 51 4.28 17.22 -1.60
CA SER A 51 5.25 17.71 -2.59
C SER A 51 6.67 17.83 -2.04
N TRP A 52 6.99 17.10 -0.95
CA TRP A 52 8.23 17.25 -0.16
C TRP A 52 8.45 18.69 0.34
N ASN A 53 7.40 19.50 0.37
CA ASN A 53 7.43 20.89 0.82
C ASN A 53 6.42 21.15 1.95
N TRP A 54 6.71 22.16 2.77
CA TRP A 54 5.88 22.58 3.87
C TRP A 54 4.82 23.63 3.48
N GLU A 55 5.02 24.34 2.34
CA GLU A 55 4.21 25.48 1.93
C GLU A 55 2.99 25.05 1.12
N LEU A 56 1.80 25.47 1.54
CA LEU A 56 0.59 25.35 0.73
C LEU A 56 0.62 26.42 -0.37
N ARG A 57 0.52 25.98 -1.62
CA ARG A 57 0.55 26.88 -2.79
C ARG A 57 -0.77 27.62 -2.94
N GLU A 58 -0.73 28.87 -3.40
CA GLU A 58 -1.90 29.75 -3.56
C GLU A 58 -2.96 29.11 -4.49
N ASN A 59 -2.52 28.46 -5.57
CA ASN A 59 -3.40 27.82 -6.55
C ASN A 59 -3.48 26.28 -6.33
N TYR A 60 -3.45 25.84 -5.06
CA TYR A 60 -3.56 24.42 -4.78
C TYR A 60 -4.95 23.89 -5.17
N PRO A 61 -5.06 22.75 -5.90
CA PRO A 61 -6.32 22.23 -6.37
C PRO A 61 -7.33 21.91 -5.26
N ASP A 62 -8.59 22.32 -5.46
CA ASP A 62 -9.66 22.04 -4.52
C ASP A 62 -9.99 20.53 -4.42
N GLY A 63 -10.44 20.11 -3.24
CA GLY A 63 -10.93 18.76 -3.00
C GLY A 63 -9.83 17.70 -2.80
N ILE A 64 -8.56 18.08 -2.86
CA ILE A 64 -7.41 17.23 -2.58
C ILE A 64 -6.76 17.69 -1.29
N GLU A 65 -6.61 16.81 -0.31
CA GLU A 65 -5.94 17.15 0.94
C GLU A 65 -4.45 17.41 0.69
N PHE A 66 -3.99 18.61 1.05
CA PHE A 66 -2.57 18.92 1.10
C PHE A 66 -1.97 18.40 2.41
N VAL A 67 -0.90 17.62 2.31
CA VAL A 67 -0.12 17.14 3.45
C VAL A 67 1.28 17.77 3.40
N PRO A 68 1.55 18.81 4.19
CA PRO A 68 2.86 19.44 4.22
C PRO A 68 3.94 18.50 4.77
N MET A 69 5.20 18.73 4.37
CA MET A 69 6.35 17.99 4.88
C MET A 69 7.42 18.95 5.43
N ILE A 70 7.81 18.73 6.67
CA ILE A 70 9.06 19.27 7.23
C ILE A 70 10.19 18.37 6.75
N TRP A 71 10.74 18.67 5.56
CA TRP A 71 11.65 17.77 4.83
C TRP A 71 12.96 17.47 5.55
N GLY A 72 13.50 18.43 6.27
CA GLY A 72 14.76 18.30 6.99
C GLY A 72 14.98 19.47 7.95
N ARG A 73 16.17 19.55 8.58
CA ARG A 73 16.50 20.59 9.58
C ARG A 73 16.20 22.03 9.12
N GLY A 74 16.45 22.34 7.84
CA GLY A 74 16.18 23.66 7.27
C GLY A 74 14.71 24.05 7.20
N SER A 75 13.80 23.06 7.33
CA SER A 75 12.35 23.26 7.39
C SER A 75 11.82 23.22 8.83
N ALA A 76 12.55 22.69 9.79
CA ALA A 76 12.15 22.61 11.20
C ALA A 76 12.50 23.93 11.93
N THR A 77 11.73 24.99 11.66
CA THR A 77 11.92 26.31 12.28
C THR A 77 10.62 26.80 12.90
N GLN A 78 10.71 27.63 13.97
CA GLN A 78 9.54 28.17 14.66
C GLN A 78 8.55 28.83 13.68
N SER A 79 9.04 29.67 12.77
CA SER A 79 8.17 30.37 11.81
C SER A 79 7.39 29.44 10.87
N LYS A 80 7.95 28.29 10.52
CA LYS A 80 7.25 27.30 9.69
C LYS A 80 6.27 26.46 10.50
N ILE A 81 6.61 26.15 11.74
CA ILE A 81 5.66 25.52 12.67
C ILE A 81 4.46 26.44 12.93
N ASP A 82 4.70 27.72 13.19
CA ASP A 82 3.63 28.71 13.39
C ASP A 82 2.73 28.78 12.14
N TYR A 83 3.31 28.85 10.95
CA TYR A 83 2.57 28.82 9.69
C TYR A 83 1.73 27.54 9.52
N LEU A 84 2.27 26.37 9.84
CA LEU A 84 1.53 25.11 9.73
C LEU A 84 0.39 25.06 10.77
N ASN A 85 0.60 25.57 11.98
CA ASN A 85 -0.46 25.67 12.98
C ASN A 85 -1.56 26.65 12.53
N ASP A 86 -1.20 27.75 11.88
CA ASP A 86 -2.18 28.67 11.28
C ASP A 86 -3.01 27.97 10.18
N LEU A 87 -2.39 27.14 9.33
CA LEU A 87 -3.12 26.33 8.35
C LEU A 87 -4.01 25.28 9.00
N ALA A 88 -3.53 24.62 10.06
CA ALA A 88 -4.30 23.66 10.83
C ALA A 88 -5.54 24.31 11.48
N ASN A 89 -5.38 25.46 12.10
CA ASN A 89 -6.47 26.25 12.71
C ASN A 89 -7.50 26.73 11.68
N GLN A 90 -7.08 26.91 10.41
CA GLN A 90 -7.97 27.23 9.29
C GLN A 90 -8.63 25.97 8.69
N GLY A 91 -8.30 24.76 9.16
CA GLY A 91 -8.77 23.51 8.60
C GLY A 91 -8.21 23.16 7.22
N LYS A 92 -7.08 23.77 6.82
CA LYS A 92 -6.46 23.59 5.51
C LYS A 92 -5.50 22.40 5.46
N ILE A 93 -5.00 21.95 6.61
CA ILE A 93 -4.19 20.75 6.76
C ILE A 93 -4.68 19.93 7.94
N ALA A 94 -4.52 18.61 7.86
CA ALA A 94 -4.94 17.69 8.91
C ALA A 94 -3.80 16.80 9.42
N ASN A 95 -2.66 16.78 8.76
CA ASN A 95 -1.49 15.96 9.12
C ASN A 95 -0.21 16.65 8.63
N VAL A 96 0.94 16.29 9.22
CA VAL A 96 2.26 16.76 8.78
C VAL A 96 3.22 15.58 8.67
N LEU A 97 3.92 15.46 7.53
CA LEU A 97 5.02 14.52 7.32
C LEU A 97 6.34 15.14 7.79
N LEU A 98 7.24 14.29 8.32
CA LEU A 98 8.50 14.74 8.91
C LEU A 98 9.70 14.01 8.30
N PHE A 99 10.75 14.76 8.04
CA PHE A 99 12.12 14.34 7.71
C PHE A 99 12.23 13.19 6.69
N ASN A 100 12.52 13.58 5.46
CA ASN A 100 12.65 12.67 4.33
C ASN A 100 14.02 11.98 4.33
N GLU A 101 14.03 10.67 4.45
CA GLU A 101 15.20 9.79 4.39
C GLU A 101 16.43 10.35 5.14
N PRO A 102 16.31 10.61 6.45
CA PRO A 102 17.41 11.21 7.23
C PRO A 102 18.65 10.32 7.31
N ASP A 103 18.49 9.04 7.06
CA ASP A 103 19.52 8.01 7.01
C ASP A 103 20.41 8.09 5.74
N LEU A 104 20.02 8.90 4.74
CA LEU A 104 20.76 9.03 3.48
C LEU A 104 21.46 10.38 3.33
N VAL A 105 22.75 10.37 3.00
CA VAL A 105 23.57 11.57 2.75
C VAL A 105 23.01 12.45 1.62
N GLY A 106 22.39 11.84 0.61
CA GLY A 106 21.78 12.56 -0.52
C GLY A 106 20.39 13.13 -0.24
N GLN A 107 19.84 12.89 0.95
CA GLN A 107 18.51 13.31 1.38
C GLN A 107 18.62 14.29 2.57
N SER A 108 17.71 14.26 3.54
CA SER A 108 17.76 15.23 4.64
C SER A 108 18.99 15.08 5.54
N ASN A 109 19.67 13.94 5.53
CA ASN A 109 20.95 13.67 6.14
C ASN A 109 21.05 14.18 7.56
N MET A 110 20.35 13.54 8.46
CA MET A 110 20.25 13.90 9.87
C MET A 110 20.53 12.70 10.75
N SER A 111 21.32 12.87 11.79
CA SER A 111 21.45 11.85 12.84
C SER A 111 20.19 11.79 13.69
N VAL A 112 19.97 10.66 14.37
CA VAL A 112 18.87 10.49 15.33
C VAL A 112 18.93 11.61 16.38
N ASN A 113 20.09 11.90 16.94
CA ASN A 113 20.25 12.98 17.95
C ASN A 113 19.83 14.37 17.42
N GLU A 114 20.17 14.70 16.17
CA GLU A 114 19.71 15.96 15.56
C GLU A 114 18.20 16.04 15.44
N VAL A 115 17.55 14.94 15.05
CA VAL A 115 16.09 14.85 14.94
C VAL A 115 15.44 14.96 16.32
N ILE A 116 15.93 14.21 17.30
CA ILE A 116 15.42 14.26 18.68
C ILE A 116 15.57 15.65 19.31
N ASN A 117 16.68 16.34 19.04
CA ASN A 117 16.86 17.73 19.53
C ASN A 117 15.86 18.74 18.93
N LEU A 118 15.34 18.48 17.75
CA LEU A 118 14.29 19.28 17.12
C LEU A 118 12.86 18.88 17.55
N TRP A 119 12.71 17.68 18.15
CA TRP A 119 11.40 17.12 18.44
C TRP A 119 10.53 17.97 19.36
N PRO A 120 11.04 18.63 20.41
CA PRO A 120 10.24 19.52 21.25
C PRO A 120 9.59 20.68 20.46
N LEU A 121 10.22 21.17 19.39
CA LEU A 121 9.63 22.13 18.48
C LEU A 121 8.56 21.48 17.59
N ILE A 122 8.83 20.30 17.05
CA ILE A 122 7.92 19.54 16.19
C ILE A 122 6.61 19.19 16.95
N GLU A 123 6.71 18.82 18.22
CA GLU A 123 5.54 18.46 19.04
C GLU A 123 4.57 19.62 19.29
N THR A 124 4.96 20.85 19.00
CA THR A 124 4.07 22.03 19.08
C THR A 124 3.13 22.15 17.86
N LEU A 125 3.19 21.23 16.89
CA LEU A 125 2.21 21.13 15.82
C LEU A 125 0.85 20.67 16.36
N ASP A 126 -0.22 21.38 16.01
CA ASP A 126 -1.59 21.14 16.47
C ASP A 126 -2.31 19.98 15.76
N VAL A 127 -1.65 19.34 14.79
CA VAL A 127 -2.16 18.20 14.00
C VAL A 127 -1.28 16.97 14.19
N PRO A 128 -1.78 15.75 13.87
CA PRO A 128 -1.00 14.53 13.87
C PRO A 128 0.28 14.63 13.05
N ILE A 129 1.36 14.06 13.58
CA ILE A 129 2.70 14.08 13.01
C ILE A 129 3.23 12.67 12.74
N SER A 130 3.96 12.52 11.63
CA SER A 130 4.60 11.25 11.30
C SER A 130 5.90 11.03 12.09
N SER A 131 6.40 9.78 12.06
CA SER A 131 7.85 9.54 12.18
C SER A 131 8.59 10.16 11.00
N PRO A 132 9.93 10.28 11.06
CA PRO A 132 10.74 10.34 9.83
C PRO A 132 10.44 9.14 8.93
N ALA A 133 10.55 9.31 7.60
CA ALA A 133 10.50 8.22 6.64
C ALA A 133 11.92 7.87 6.21
N THR A 134 12.45 6.74 6.67
CA THR A 134 13.79 6.26 6.30
C THR A 134 13.78 5.48 4.99
N SER A 135 14.94 5.32 4.36
CA SER A 135 15.10 4.55 3.10
C SER A 135 14.69 3.08 3.23
N SER A 136 14.68 2.57 4.47
CA SER A 136 14.14 1.26 4.84
C SER A 136 13.54 1.34 6.25
N PRO A 137 12.26 0.98 6.42
CA PRO A 137 11.51 1.29 7.64
C PRO A 137 11.97 0.53 8.89
N LEU A 138 12.79 -0.50 8.76
CA LEU A 138 13.32 -1.32 9.86
C LEU A 138 14.85 -1.26 9.94
N ASN A 139 15.48 -0.25 9.34
CA ASN A 139 16.92 -0.05 9.49
C ASN A 139 17.27 0.42 10.91
N ASP A 140 18.57 0.40 11.24
CA ASP A 140 19.05 0.74 12.57
C ASP A 140 18.71 2.19 12.93
N TRP A 141 18.83 3.12 11.98
CA TRP A 141 18.48 4.53 12.21
C TRP A 141 17.02 4.69 12.70
N MET A 142 16.08 4.01 12.06
CA MET A 142 14.65 4.09 12.44
C MET A 142 14.37 3.41 13.78
N LYS A 143 15.03 2.29 14.06
CA LYS A 143 14.94 1.60 15.34
C LYS A 143 15.45 2.46 16.48
N ASP A 144 16.65 3.05 16.31
CA ASP A 144 17.26 3.95 17.29
C ASP A 144 16.37 5.18 17.55
N PHE A 145 15.79 5.77 16.49
CA PHE A 145 14.84 6.87 16.62
C PHE A 145 13.60 6.48 17.42
N MET A 146 12.98 5.35 17.09
CA MET A 146 11.77 4.91 17.79
C MET A 146 12.05 4.44 19.23
N GLU A 147 13.25 3.97 19.52
CA GLU A 147 13.71 3.70 20.88
C GLU A 147 13.81 4.99 21.70
N GLU A 148 14.42 6.05 21.13
CA GLU A 148 14.50 7.37 21.77
C GLU A 148 13.10 7.99 21.97
N VAL A 149 12.19 7.84 20.99
CA VAL A 149 10.78 8.25 21.11
C VAL A 149 10.13 7.58 22.32
N SER A 150 10.37 6.28 22.50
CA SER A 150 9.84 5.52 23.65
C SER A 150 10.47 5.97 24.97
N ASN A 151 11.79 6.09 25.02
CA ASN A 151 12.56 6.43 26.21
C ASN A 151 12.20 7.83 26.74
N GLN A 152 11.93 8.78 25.86
CA GLN A 152 11.62 10.18 26.19
C GLN A 152 10.12 10.46 26.18
N ASN A 153 9.26 9.47 25.88
CA ASN A 153 7.80 9.60 25.73
C ASN A 153 7.41 10.72 24.76
N LEU A 154 8.07 10.75 23.59
CA LEU A 154 7.80 11.75 22.54
C LEU A 154 6.59 11.35 21.70
N ARG A 155 5.90 12.36 21.14
CA ARG A 155 4.72 12.14 20.29
C ARG A 155 5.15 11.72 18.88
N VAL A 156 4.67 10.58 18.43
CA VAL A 156 4.62 10.14 17.02
C VAL A 156 3.24 9.54 16.81
N ASP A 157 2.43 10.11 15.94
CA ASP A 157 1.04 9.68 15.77
C ASP A 157 0.91 8.54 14.77
N PHE A 158 1.75 8.52 13.73
CA PHE A 158 1.81 7.46 12.73
C PHE A 158 3.22 7.29 12.17
N VAL A 159 3.50 6.12 11.62
CA VAL A 159 4.81 5.79 11.01
C VAL A 159 4.72 5.99 9.50
N ALA A 160 5.54 6.89 8.96
CA ALA A 160 5.74 7.07 7.53
C ALA A 160 6.84 6.14 7.02
N ILE A 161 6.61 5.45 5.91
CA ILE A 161 7.56 4.47 5.37
C ILE A 161 7.76 4.59 3.86
N HIS A 162 8.99 4.27 3.41
CA HIS A 162 9.36 4.12 2.01
C HIS A 162 9.72 2.66 1.70
N ILE A 163 9.19 2.10 0.62
CA ILE A 163 9.45 0.72 0.23
C ILE A 163 9.79 0.62 -1.26
N TYR A 164 11.09 0.50 -1.57
CA TYR A 164 11.60 0.33 -2.93
C TYR A 164 12.37 -0.97 -3.17
N HIS A 165 12.59 -1.77 -2.11
CA HIS A 165 13.45 -2.95 -2.15
C HIS A 165 12.68 -4.27 -2.03
N LYS A 166 11.36 -4.22 -2.03
CA LYS A 166 10.47 -5.38 -1.98
C LYS A 166 9.61 -5.42 -3.24
N ASN A 167 10.22 -5.90 -4.33
CA ASN A 167 9.55 -6.00 -5.63
C ASN A 167 8.65 -7.24 -5.76
N ASP A 168 8.59 -8.09 -4.75
CA ASP A 168 7.67 -9.23 -4.63
C ASP A 168 6.47 -8.80 -3.74
N PRO A 169 5.22 -8.93 -4.19
CA PRO A 169 4.06 -8.47 -3.43
C PRO A 169 3.95 -9.08 -2.04
N VAL A 170 4.25 -10.36 -1.88
CA VAL A 170 4.17 -11.04 -0.57
C VAL A 170 5.20 -10.45 0.38
N LYS A 171 6.45 -10.32 -0.07
CA LYS A 171 7.51 -9.73 0.74
C LYS A 171 7.29 -8.25 1.06
N PHE A 172 6.54 -7.56 0.19
CA PHE A 172 6.11 -6.20 0.44
C PHE A 172 5.13 -6.16 1.63
N ILE A 173 4.12 -7.01 1.61
CA ILE A 173 3.12 -7.10 2.67
C ILE A 173 3.74 -7.61 3.98
N GLU A 174 4.57 -8.66 3.94
CA GLU A 174 5.32 -9.14 5.11
C GLU A 174 6.11 -8.01 5.78
N LEU A 175 6.76 -7.13 5.00
CA LEU A 175 7.47 -5.98 5.56
C LEU A 175 6.52 -4.97 6.21
N VAL A 176 5.38 -4.66 5.58
CA VAL A 176 4.39 -3.74 6.15
C VAL A 176 3.83 -4.28 7.47
N GLU A 177 3.55 -5.59 7.54
CA GLU A 177 3.12 -6.27 8.76
C GLU A 177 4.21 -6.22 9.84
N GLU A 178 5.47 -6.50 9.48
CA GLU A 178 6.61 -6.46 10.39
C GLU A 178 6.81 -5.06 10.99
N VAL A 179 6.66 -4.01 10.18
CA VAL A 179 6.70 -2.61 10.64
C VAL A 179 5.61 -2.33 11.66
N PHE A 180 4.37 -2.79 11.39
CA PHE A 180 3.28 -2.61 12.33
C PHE A 180 3.51 -3.37 13.64
N GLN A 181 3.97 -4.61 13.56
CA GLN A 181 4.30 -5.41 14.75
C GLN A 181 5.42 -4.78 15.58
N THR A 182 6.40 -4.14 14.91
CA THR A 182 7.56 -3.53 15.57
C THR A 182 7.19 -2.23 16.27
N TYR A 183 6.42 -1.35 15.63
CA TYR A 183 6.17 0.00 16.14
C TYR A 183 4.77 0.22 16.73
N GLY A 184 3.80 -0.64 16.43
CA GLY A 184 2.44 -0.60 16.99
C GLY A 184 1.63 0.65 16.65
N LYS A 185 1.99 1.35 15.57
CA LYS A 185 1.37 2.61 15.16
C LYS A 185 0.74 2.52 13.77
N PRO A 186 -0.28 3.35 13.45
CA PRO A 186 -0.81 3.45 12.09
C PRO A 186 0.31 3.71 11.09
N ILE A 187 0.20 3.13 9.89
CA ILE A 187 1.22 3.23 8.83
C ILE A 187 0.71 4.10 7.69
N TRP A 188 1.58 5.00 7.20
CA TRP A 188 1.45 5.66 5.92
C TRP A 188 2.59 5.22 5.02
N ILE A 189 2.27 4.56 3.90
CA ILE A 189 3.25 4.20 2.87
C ILE A 189 3.39 5.41 1.96
N THR A 190 4.26 6.34 2.32
CA THR A 190 4.40 7.63 1.62
C THR A 190 5.08 7.49 0.28
N GLU A 191 5.94 6.49 0.12
CA GLU A 191 6.57 6.18 -1.15
C GLU A 191 6.72 4.67 -1.34
N PHE A 192 6.25 4.16 -2.48
CA PHE A 192 6.57 2.81 -2.91
C PHE A 192 6.48 2.67 -4.43
N ALA A 193 7.34 1.85 -4.98
CA ALA A 193 7.35 1.44 -6.38
C ALA A 193 8.19 0.19 -6.58
N VAL A 194 8.03 -0.47 -7.72
CA VAL A 194 8.99 -1.49 -8.17
C VAL A 194 10.23 -0.80 -8.69
N ARG A 195 11.40 -1.12 -8.12
CA ARG A 195 12.68 -0.50 -8.48
C ARG A 195 13.74 -1.55 -8.80
N ASP A 196 14.39 -1.40 -9.94
CA ASP A 196 15.60 -2.16 -10.25
C ASP A 196 16.85 -1.34 -9.91
N ILE A 197 17.45 -1.62 -8.78
CA ILE A 197 18.64 -0.89 -8.28
C ILE A 197 19.85 -0.99 -9.21
N ASN A 198 19.86 -1.98 -10.11
CA ASN A 198 20.97 -2.22 -11.05
C ASN A 198 20.71 -1.58 -12.42
N ALA A 199 19.51 -1.02 -12.66
CA ALA A 199 19.23 -0.38 -13.93
C ALA A 199 20.00 0.92 -14.09
N THR A 200 20.56 1.10 -15.30
CA THR A 200 21.31 2.29 -15.74
C THR A 200 20.94 2.57 -17.20
N GLU A 201 21.39 3.66 -17.75
CA GLU A 201 21.25 3.96 -19.20
C GLU A 201 21.71 2.81 -20.12
N ASN A 202 22.74 2.05 -19.70
CA ASN A 202 23.31 0.93 -20.46
C ASN A 202 22.84 -0.44 -19.98
N ASN A 203 22.07 -0.51 -18.93
CA ASN A 203 21.53 -1.75 -18.37
C ASN A 203 20.04 -1.53 -18.10
N PRO A 204 19.15 -1.91 -19.04
CA PRO A 204 17.72 -1.66 -18.91
C PRO A 204 17.12 -2.30 -17.65
N ASN A 205 16.06 -1.69 -17.14
CA ASN A 205 15.27 -2.22 -16.03
C ASN A 205 14.74 -3.63 -16.38
N ILE A 206 14.98 -4.59 -15.49
CA ILE A 206 14.55 -5.99 -15.67
C ILE A 206 13.05 -6.19 -15.44
N TYR A 207 12.38 -5.27 -14.77
CA TYR A 207 10.95 -5.35 -14.50
C TYR A 207 10.16 -4.73 -15.66
N SER A 208 9.37 -5.55 -16.35
CA SER A 208 8.47 -5.07 -17.40
C SER A 208 7.29 -4.30 -16.83
N GLU A 209 6.66 -3.45 -17.65
CA GLU A 209 5.42 -2.74 -17.30
C GLU A 209 4.32 -3.71 -16.82
N ASN A 210 4.17 -4.86 -17.46
CA ASN A 210 3.21 -5.90 -17.05
C ASN A 210 3.54 -6.47 -15.66
N TYR A 211 4.82 -6.61 -15.34
CA TYR A 211 5.23 -7.04 -14.00
C TYR A 211 4.85 -6.00 -12.95
N VAL A 212 5.16 -4.74 -13.22
CA VAL A 212 4.86 -3.62 -12.31
C VAL A 212 3.36 -3.46 -12.12
N LEU A 213 2.57 -3.58 -13.20
CA LEU A 213 1.11 -3.57 -13.11
C LEU A 213 0.59 -4.74 -12.25
N SER A 214 1.10 -5.94 -12.46
CA SER A 214 0.72 -7.10 -11.62
C SER A 214 1.11 -6.90 -10.16
N PHE A 215 2.29 -6.35 -9.89
CA PHE A 215 2.72 -5.99 -8.54
C PHE A 215 1.74 -4.99 -7.90
N MET A 216 1.45 -3.88 -8.58
CA MET A 216 0.51 -2.86 -8.08
C MET A 216 -0.87 -3.46 -7.78
N GLN A 217 -1.40 -4.29 -8.68
CA GLN A 217 -2.70 -4.96 -8.51
C GLN A 217 -2.75 -5.81 -7.24
N ASN A 218 -1.69 -6.58 -7.00
CA ASN A 218 -1.62 -7.44 -5.82
C ASN A 218 -1.45 -6.65 -4.52
N VAL A 219 -0.59 -5.64 -4.54
CA VAL A 219 -0.26 -4.87 -3.34
C VAL A 219 -1.41 -3.97 -2.93
N LEU A 220 -2.08 -3.28 -3.87
CA LEU A 220 -3.16 -2.35 -3.52
C LEU A 220 -4.34 -3.06 -2.85
N ASP A 221 -4.73 -4.26 -3.32
CA ASP A 221 -5.80 -5.03 -2.71
C ASP A 221 -5.44 -5.44 -1.26
N GLU A 222 -4.21 -5.92 -1.05
CA GLU A 222 -3.76 -6.36 0.28
C GLU A 222 -3.62 -5.18 1.27
N ILE A 223 -2.94 -4.09 0.89
CA ILE A 223 -2.76 -2.93 1.80
C ILE A 223 -4.08 -2.21 2.09
N HIS A 224 -5.07 -2.35 1.20
CA HIS A 224 -6.39 -1.81 1.47
C HIS A 224 -7.05 -2.52 2.65
N ASP A 225 -6.93 -3.85 2.73
CA ASP A 225 -7.56 -4.68 3.75
C ASP A 225 -6.81 -4.58 5.12
N LEU A 226 -5.61 -4.00 5.15
CA LEU A 226 -4.88 -3.76 6.39
C LEU A 226 -5.40 -2.50 7.08
N ASP A 227 -6.16 -2.67 8.15
CA ASP A 227 -6.78 -1.55 8.90
C ASP A 227 -5.78 -0.55 9.48
N TYR A 228 -4.56 -0.99 9.75
CA TYR A 228 -3.48 -0.13 10.27
C TYR A 228 -2.75 0.65 9.17
N VAL A 229 -2.89 0.29 7.89
CA VAL A 229 -2.44 1.11 6.76
C VAL A 229 -3.50 2.17 6.49
N LYS A 230 -3.17 3.43 6.81
CA LYS A 230 -4.12 4.55 6.69
C LYS A 230 -4.00 5.29 5.37
N ARG A 231 -2.80 5.35 4.79
CA ARG A 231 -2.54 6.03 3.52
C ARG A 231 -1.43 5.35 2.74
N TYR A 232 -1.47 5.50 1.43
CA TYR A 232 -0.40 5.07 0.53
C TYR A 232 -0.28 6.04 -0.66
N SER A 233 0.93 6.19 -1.17
CA SER A 233 1.24 6.99 -2.36
C SER A 233 2.22 6.22 -3.23
N TRP A 234 1.79 5.89 -4.45
CA TRP A 234 2.72 5.35 -5.44
C TRP A 234 3.73 6.42 -5.82
N PHE A 235 5.00 6.05 -5.84
CA PHE A 235 6.05 6.97 -6.23
C PHE A 235 6.16 7.05 -7.74
N ASP A 236 5.83 8.22 -8.28
CA ASP A 236 6.04 8.60 -9.67
C ASP A 236 7.03 9.77 -9.69
N PRO A 237 8.30 9.51 -10.04
CA PRO A 237 9.33 10.56 -10.05
C PRO A 237 9.21 11.53 -11.23
N ASN A 238 8.09 11.52 -11.95
CA ASN A 238 7.80 12.39 -13.08
C ASN A 238 8.21 11.86 -14.45
N ALA A 239 8.05 10.56 -14.67
CA ALA A 239 8.22 9.96 -15.99
C ALA A 239 9.54 10.34 -16.71
N ASN A 240 10.54 10.87 -15.99
CA ASN A 240 11.83 11.17 -16.59
C ASN A 240 12.72 9.92 -16.53
N ASN A 241 12.45 9.00 -17.44
CA ASN A 241 13.13 7.71 -17.56
C ASN A 241 14.65 7.85 -17.72
N GLU A 242 15.13 8.94 -18.32
CA GLU A 242 16.56 9.22 -18.45
C GLU A 242 17.21 9.51 -17.10
N LYS A 243 16.49 10.19 -16.21
CA LYS A 243 16.99 10.55 -14.89
C LYS A 243 16.91 9.40 -13.88
N TYR A 244 15.90 8.52 -14.02
CA TYR A 244 15.64 7.44 -13.07
C TYR A 244 15.46 6.07 -13.77
N PRO A 245 16.50 5.53 -14.44
CA PRO A 245 16.39 4.25 -15.15
C PRO A 245 15.89 3.10 -14.27
N MET A 246 16.18 3.15 -12.96
CA MET A 246 15.71 2.13 -12.01
C MET A 246 14.19 2.11 -11.81
N LEU A 247 13.47 3.18 -12.15
CA LEU A 247 12.01 3.33 -11.99
C LEU A 247 11.29 3.46 -13.33
N GLN A 248 11.98 3.25 -14.43
CA GLN A 248 11.50 3.49 -15.80
C GLN A 248 10.13 2.88 -16.13
N THR A 249 9.76 1.76 -15.48
CA THR A 249 8.50 1.06 -15.70
C THR A 249 7.46 1.33 -14.61
N ALA A 250 7.75 2.27 -13.70
CA ALA A 250 6.89 2.59 -12.56
C ALA A 250 6.05 3.86 -12.75
N ASP A 251 6.20 4.55 -13.88
CA ASP A 251 5.49 5.80 -14.16
C ASP A 251 3.97 5.58 -14.27
N ILE A 252 3.20 6.38 -13.53
CA ILE A 252 1.74 6.39 -13.61
C ILE A 252 1.21 7.50 -14.52
N ILE A 253 2.03 8.53 -14.77
CA ILE A 253 1.67 9.64 -15.65
C ILE A 253 2.90 10.14 -16.41
N SER A 254 2.74 10.42 -17.69
CA SER A 254 3.82 10.92 -18.55
C SER A 254 4.08 12.41 -18.36
N GLU A 255 5.18 12.90 -18.93
CA GLU A 255 5.51 14.34 -18.96
C GLU A 255 4.40 15.20 -19.63
N ASN A 256 3.69 14.62 -20.58
CA ASN A 256 2.56 15.25 -21.26
C ASN A 256 1.23 15.08 -20.50
N ASN A 257 1.28 14.73 -19.22
CA ASN A 257 0.13 14.48 -18.37
C ASN A 257 -0.83 13.40 -18.91
N GLN A 258 -0.33 12.42 -19.68
CA GLN A 258 -1.14 11.26 -20.10
C GLN A 258 -0.91 10.11 -19.12
N LEU A 259 -2.00 9.43 -18.75
CA LEU A 259 -1.88 8.21 -17.94
C LEU A 259 -1.15 7.13 -18.72
N THR A 260 -0.26 6.42 -18.05
CA THR A 260 0.27 5.14 -18.52
C THR A 260 -0.76 4.04 -18.25
N THR A 261 -0.55 2.82 -18.73
CA THR A 261 -1.39 1.67 -18.38
C THR A 261 -1.43 1.45 -16.86
N LEU A 262 -0.29 1.66 -16.18
CA LEU A 262 -0.19 1.59 -14.72
C LEU A 262 -1.01 2.71 -14.06
N GLY A 263 -0.94 3.92 -14.62
CA GLY A 263 -1.71 5.07 -14.17
C GLY A 263 -3.21 4.94 -14.38
N GLU A 264 -3.65 4.33 -15.49
CA GLU A 264 -5.06 4.02 -15.72
C GLU A 264 -5.59 3.07 -14.64
N TYR A 265 -4.81 2.06 -14.29
CA TYR A 265 -5.16 1.15 -13.20
C TYR A 265 -5.21 1.90 -11.86
N TYR A 266 -4.15 2.66 -11.52
CA TYR A 266 -4.11 3.43 -10.27
C TYR A 266 -5.27 4.42 -10.15
N ALA A 267 -5.59 5.14 -11.24
CA ALA A 267 -6.71 6.09 -11.30
C ALA A 267 -8.07 5.43 -11.08
N SER A 268 -8.27 4.24 -11.70
CA SER A 268 -9.53 3.50 -11.63
C SER A 268 -9.66 2.61 -10.38
N TYR A 269 -8.56 2.43 -9.63
CA TYR A 269 -8.57 1.57 -8.47
C TYR A 269 -9.57 2.06 -7.42
N ASN A 270 -10.55 1.22 -7.15
CA ASN A 270 -11.56 1.40 -6.10
C ASN A 270 -11.84 0.02 -5.49
N PRO A 271 -11.40 -0.24 -4.27
CA PRO A 271 -11.57 -1.53 -3.63
C PRO A 271 -13.04 -1.90 -3.39
N ASN A 272 -13.96 -0.92 -3.23
CA ASN A 272 -15.40 -1.20 -3.13
C ASN A 272 -15.98 -1.79 -4.41
N ASN A 273 -15.45 -1.47 -5.58
CA ASN A 273 -15.85 -2.08 -6.83
C ASN A 273 -15.35 -3.52 -6.97
N ASN A 274 -14.33 -3.91 -6.21
CA ASN A 274 -13.79 -5.25 -6.22
C ASN A 274 -14.65 -6.25 -5.42
N LEU A 275 -15.50 -5.79 -4.49
CA LEU A 275 -16.47 -6.65 -3.79
C LEU A 275 -17.52 -7.25 -4.72
N SER A 276 -17.85 -6.59 -5.84
CA SER A 276 -18.74 -7.14 -6.89
C SER A 276 -17.98 -7.88 -7.98
N ASN A 277 -16.69 -7.67 -8.09
CA ASN A 277 -15.74 -8.32 -8.98
C ASN A 277 -14.65 -9.06 -8.20
N TYR A 278 -15.01 -9.80 -7.15
CA TYR A 278 -14.23 -10.99 -6.84
C TYR A 278 -14.35 -11.94 -8.04
N LYS A 279 -13.95 -11.46 -9.18
CA LYS A 279 -13.32 -12.32 -10.16
C LYS A 279 -12.15 -12.88 -9.38
N LYS A 280 -12.39 -14.04 -8.75
CA LYS A 280 -11.43 -15.06 -8.50
C LYS A 280 -10.29 -14.75 -9.46
N LYS A 281 -9.20 -14.13 -8.93
CA LYS A 281 -8.00 -13.88 -9.72
C LYS A 281 -7.84 -15.15 -10.49
N ASN A 282 -7.90 -15.12 -11.81
CA ASN A 282 -7.75 -16.31 -12.61
C ASN A 282 -6.34 -16.80 -12.32
N ASP A 283 -6.22 -17.53 -11.23
CA ASP A 283 -5.17 -18.48 -11.09
C ASP A 283 -5.48 -19.48 -12.21
N ASP A 284 -4.80 -19.33 -13.35
CA ASP A 284 -4.96 -20.17 -14.53
C ASP A 284 -4.63 -21.64 -14.26
N ARG A 285 -4.45 -22.00 -12.97
CA ARG A 285 -4.30 -23.39 -12.57
C ARG A 285 -5.57 -24.12 -12.88
N THR A 286 -5.51 -25.01 -13.81
CA THR A 286 -6.57 -25.97 -14.11
C THR A 286 -6.12 -27.35 -13.67
N ILE A 287 -7.08 -28.18 -13.30
CA ILE A 287 -6.83 -29.61 -13.03
C ILE A 287 -7.42 -30.42 -14.15
N TYR A 288 -6.63 -31.37 -14.69
CA TYR A 288 -7.09 -32.25 -15.75
C TYR A 288 -6.40 -33.63 -15.68
N PRO A 289 -7.04 -34.68 -16.22
CA PRO A 289 -8.43 -34.71 -16.63
C PRO A 289 -9.38 -34.61 -15.43
N ASN A 290 -10.56 -34.05 -15.64
CA ASN A 290 -11.61 -34.02 -14.66
C ASN A 290 -12.96 -34.24 -15.36
N PRO A 291 -13.61 -35.39 -15.23
CA PRO A 291 -13.33 -36.51 -14.28
C PRO A 291 -12.01 -37.27 -14.49
N SER A 292 -11.50 -37.84 -13.41
CA SER A 292 -10.27 -38.65 -13.42
C SER A 292 -10.41 -39.95 -12.63
N LYS A 293 -9.57 -40.95 -13.00
CA LYS A 293 -9.52 -42.22 -12.30
C LYS A 293 -8.38 -42.28 -11.27
N ASN A 294 -7.18 -41.95 -11.69
CA ASN A 294 -5.98 -42.21 -10.88
C ASN A 294 -5.05 -41.02 -10.72
N ILE A 295 -4.90 -40.19 -11.74
CA ILE A 295 -3.96 -39.07 -11.74
C ILE A 295 -4.65 -37.85 -12.29
N ILE A 296 -4.48 -36.72 -11.62
CA ILE A 296 -4.78 -35.38 -12.12
C ILE A 296 -3.50 -34.59 -12.30
N TYR A 297 -3.43 -33.82 -13.35
CA TYR A 297 -2.36 -32.86 -13.61
C TYR A 297 -2.83 -31.47 -13.22
N ILE A 298 -1.89 -30.65 -12.84
CA ILE A 298 -2.09 -29.24 -12.53
C ILE A 298 -1.40 -28.46 -13.65
N ASP A 299 -2.18 -27.74 -14.45
CA ASP A 299 -1.64 -26.76 -15.38
C ASP A 299 -1.29 -25.52 -14.59
N ALA A 300 -0.01 -25.28 -14.38
CA ALA A 300 0.49 -24.15 -13.64
C ALA A 300 1.69 -23.56 -14.38
N ASN A 301 1.61 -22.31 -14.74
CA ASN A 301 2.70 -21.58 -15.38
C ASN A 301 3.91 -21.31 -14.44
N SER A 302 4.06 -22.09 -13.34
CA SER A 302 5.14 -21.90 -12.38
C SER A 302 5.85 -23.21 -12.02
N SER A 303 7.15 -23.12 -11.84
CA SER A 303 8.01 -24.24 -11.37
C SER A 303 7.92 -24.52 -9.85
N ARG A 304 7.02 -23.83 -9.14
CA ARG A 304 6.88 -23.91 -7.67
C ARG A 304 6.02 -25.08 -7.24
N SER A 305 6.28 -25.63 -6.05
CA SER A 305 5.44 -26.66 -5.44
C SER A 305 4.19 -26.05 -4.81
N PHE A 306 3.11 -26.86 -4.78
CA PHE A 306 1.84 -26.51 -4.16
C PHE A 306 1.52 -27.48 -3.04
N LYS A 307 0.85 -26.98 -2.00
CA LYS A 307 0.15 -27.81 -1.04
C LYS A 307 -1.23 -28.11 -1.60
N ALA A 308 -1.50 -29.38 -1.91
CA ALA A 308 -2.79 -29.87 -2.38
C ALA A 308 -3.55 -30.52 -1.23
N ARG A 309 -4.77 -30.02 -0.91
CA ARG A 309 -5.69 -30.63 0.03
C ARG A 309 -6.96 -31.03 -0.68
N ILE A 310 -7.39 -32.28 -0.50
CA ILE A 310 -8.64 -32.78 -1.08
C ILE A 310 -9.63 -33.01 0.07
N PHE A 311 -10.83 -32.45 -0.10
CA PHE A 311 -11.90 -32.50 0.88
C PHE A 311 -13.07 -33.33 0.35
N ASP A 312 -13.69 -34.11 1.22
CA ASP A 312 -15.00 -34.69 0.95
C ASP A 312 -16.11 -33.61 1.06
N LEU A 313 -17.34 -33.99 0.71
CA LEU A 313 -18.47 -33.05 0.76
C LEU A 313 -18.87 -32.59 2.17
N ASN A 314 -18.34 -33.24 3.21
CA ASN A 314 -18.50 -32.84 4.60
C ASN A 314 -17.40 -31.88 5.07
N GLY A 315 -16.51 -31.46 4.18
CA GLY A 315 -15.40 -30.56 4.49
C GLY A 315 -14.22 -31.23 5.19
N ARG A 316 -14.17 -32.56 5.28
CA ARG A 316 -13.06 -33.29 5.89
C ARG A 316 -11.95 -33.51 4.88
N VAL A 317 -10.70 -33.22 5.27
CA VAL A 317 -9.51 -33.52 4.46
C VAL A 317 -9.35 -35.02 4.32
N VAL A 318 -9.41 -35.52 3.07
CA VAL A 318 -9.22 -36.93 2.75
C VAL A 318 -7.84 -37.21 2.12
N MET A 319 -7.15 -36.17 1.65
CA MET A 319 -5.78 -36.25 1.14
C MET A 319 -5.07 -34.92 1.28
N GLU A 320 -3.79 -34.95 1.67
CA GLU A 320 -2.92 -33.76 1.68
C GLU A 320 -1.54 -34.15 1.15
N LYS A 321 -1.01 -33.41 0.15
CA LYS A 321 0.30 -33.66 -0.47
C LYS A 321 0.93 -32.35 -0.93
N ILE A 322 2.28 -32.32 -0.95
CA ILE A 322 3.03 -31.28 -1.66
C ILE A 322 3.34 -31.81 -3.06
N VAL A 323 2.94 -31.07 -4.07
CA VAL A 323 2.98 -31.48 -5.47
C VAL A 323 3.50 -30.35 -6.36
N LYS A 324 4.00 -30.70 -7.54
CA LYS A 324 4.40 -29.72 -8.57
C LYS A 324 3.43 -29.69 -9.73
N THR A 325 3.23 -30.81 -10.39
CA THR A 325 2.49 -30.90 -11.65
C THR A 325 1.43 -31.99 -11.69
N GLN A 326 1.44 -32.91 -10.74
CA GLN A 326 0.46 -34.02 -10.75
C GLN A 326 0.18 -34.55 -9.34
N ILE A 327 -1.02 -35.13 -9.18
CA ILE A 327 -1.48 -35.76 -7.94
C ILE A 327 -2.01 -37.16 -8.27
N ASN A 328 -1.49 -38.16 -7.59
CA ASN A 328 -2.07 -39.50 -7.61
C ASN A 328 -3.26 -39.56 -6.64
N ILE A 329 -4.45 -39.79 -7.17
CA ILE A 329 -5.75 -39.89 -6.48
C ILE A 329 -6.32 -41.31 -6.48
N SER A 330 -5.50 -42.32 -6.79
CA SER A 330 -5.95 -43.72 -6.89
C SER A 330 -6.53 -44.29 -5.59
N GLU A 331 -6.24 -43.68 -4.46
CA GLU A 331 -6.77 -44.08 -3.14
C GLU A 331 -8.18 -43.52 -2.87
N LEU A 332 -8.63 -42.49 -3.62
CA LEU A 332 -9.95 -41.92 -3.46
C LEU A 332 -11.02 -42.83 -4.08
N LYS A 333 -12.17 -42.89 -3.44
CA LYS A 333 -13.35 -43.58 -3.99
C LYS A 333 -14.00 -42.77 -5.08
N THR A 334 -14.79 -43.43 -5.96
CA THR A 334 -15.65 -42.70 -6.90
C THR A 334 -16.52 -41.68 -6.15
N GLY A 335 -16.54 -40.43 -6.60
CA GLY A 335 -17.28 -39.40 -5.93
C GLY A 335 -16.87 -38.00 -6.34
N LEU A 336 -17.54 -37.02 -5.71
CA LEU A 336 -17.29 -35.60 -5.84
C LEU A 336 -16.47 -35.11 -4.65
N TYR A 337 -15.42 -34.33 -4.93
CA TYR A 337 -14.50 -33.76 -3.98
C TYR A 337 -14.25 -32.28 -4.31
N LEU A 338 -13.72 -31.53 -3.35
CA LEU A 338 -13.10 -30.25 -3.56
C LEU A 338 -11.59 -30.43 -3.40
N ILE A 339 -10.81 -29.91 -4.35
CA ILE A 339 -9.37 -29.83 -4.24
C ILE A 339 -8.94 -28.38 -4.08
N GLU A 340 -8.20 -28.12 -3.03
CA GLU A 340 -7.56 -26.84 -2.74
C GLU A 340 -6.09 -26.96 -3.10
N LEU A 341 -5.61 -26.05 -3.94
CA LEU A 341 -4.21 -25.91 -4.31
C LEU A 341 -3.71 -24.58 -3.71
N SER A 342 -2.78 -24.64 -2.79
CA SER A 342 -2.20 -23.46 -2.14
C SER A 342 -0.69 -23.45 -2.22
N ASN A 343 -0.12 -22.28 -2.33
CA ASN A 343 1.28 -21.99 -2.06
C ASN A 343 1.32 -20.76 -1.12
N GLU A 344 2.51 -20.22 -0.88
CA GLU A 344 2.71 -19.07 0.01
C GLU A 344 1.95 -17.80 -0.45
N ILE A 345 1.50 -17.76 -1.72
CA ILE A 345 0.95 -16.54 -2.34
C ILE A 345 -0.53 -16.72 -2.71
N ASN A 346 -0.91 -17.89 -3.19
CA ASN A 346 -2.21 -18.10 -3.82
C ASN A 346 -2.87 -19.39 -3.34
N LYS A 347 -4.19 -19.31 -3.23
CA LYS A 347 -5.06 -20.44 -2.91
C LYS A 347 -6.17 -20.54 -3.94
N THR A 348 -6.31 -21.70 -4.60
CA THR A 348 -7.42 -21.98 -5.50
C THR A 348 -8.16 -23.23 -5.10
N THR A 349 -9.45 -23.27 -5.41
CA THR A 349 -10.30 -24.44 -5.12
C THR A 349 -11.02 -24.86 -6.39
N HIS A 350 -10.91 -26.16 -6.70
CA HIS A 350 -11.53 -26.77 -7.87
C HIS A 350 -12.45 -27.91 -7.46
N LYS A 351 -13.49 -28.12 -8.25
CA LYS A 351 -14.29 -29.34 -8.18
C LYS A 351 -13.51 -30.49 -8.80
N LEU A 352 -13.39 -31.60 -8.08
CA LEU A 352 -12.75 -32.82 -8.56
C LEU A 352 -13.76 -33.96 -8.61
N ILE A 353 -13.92 -34.59 -9.77
CA ILE A 353 -14.78 -35.76 -9.96
C ILE A 353 -13.84 -36.99 -10.14
N VAL A 354 -13.95 -37.93 -9.21
CA VAL A 354 -13.28 -39.20 -9.29
C VAL A 354 -14.28 -40.23 -9.85
N ASN A 355 -13.91 -40.89 -10.97
CA ASN A 355 -14.75 -41.89 -11.63
C ASN A 355 -13.89 -43.12 -11.96
N LYS A 356 -13.98 -44.12 -11.12
CA LYS A 356 -13.24 -45.39 -11.28
C LYS A 356 -14.01 -46.40 -12.09
#